data_520109d39fe6b7d2ef4643d429eee33b
#
_entry.id   520109d39fe6b7d2ef4643d429eee33b
#
_cell.length_a   1.000
_cell.length_b   1.000
_cell.length_c   1.000
_cell.angle_alpha   90.00
_cell.angle_beta   90.00
_cell.angle_gamma   90.00
#
_symmetry.space_group_name_H-M   'P 1'
#
loop_
_entity.id
_entity.type
_entity.pdbx_description
1 polymer ?
#
loop_
_entity_poly.entity_id
_entity_poly.type
_entity_poly.pdbx_seq_one_letter_code
_entity_poly.pdbx_strand_id
1 'polypeptide(L)'
;MLYCTAAIVGLIGTWSFNLAFVPTPEAPSYFEGWWVNAASSSIAVDVIVVAVVACIFFVVEALRLGRTWLVVTAVILIPLSFAVAIAFTFPLFLGLREVVLLDRQSRKGRL
;
A
#
# COMPACT_ATOMS: atom_id res chain seq x y z
N MET A 1 -13.70 6.54 -6.16
CA MET A 1 -13.98 5.31 -6.96
C MET A 1 -12.73 4.70 -7.57
N LEU A 2 -11.92 5.48 -8.29
CA LEU A 2 -10.71 4.98 -8.94
C LEU A 2 -9.71 4.36 -7.96
N TYR A 3 -9.43 5.04 -6.85
CA TYR A 3 -8.50 4.54 -5.83
C TYR A 3 -9.01 3.27 -5.13
N CYS A 4 -10.31 3.19 -4.85
CA CYS A 4 -10.92 1.98 -4.27
C CYS A 4 -10.83 0.80 -5.23
N THR A 5 -11.10 1.03 -6.52
CA THR A 5 -10.96 0.02 -7.56
C THR A 5 -9.50 -0.46 -7.65
N ALA A 6 -8.54 0.46 -7.67
CA ALA A 6 -7.12 0.12 -7.69
C ALA A 6 -6.71 -0.68 -6.45
N ALA A 7 -7.21 -0.34 -5.27
CA ALA A 7 -6.94 -1.06 -4.04
C ALA A 7 -7.45 -2.51 -4.10
N ILE A 8 -8.67 -2.71 -4.60
CA ILE A 8 -9.27 -4.04 -4.75
C ILE A 8 -8.49 -4.87 -5.76
N VAL A 9 -8.16 -4.29 -6.92
CA VAL A 9 -7.38 -4.97 -7.96
C VAL A 9 -5.99 -5.35 -7.41
N GLY A 10 -5.34 -4.45 -6.70
CA GLY A 10 -4.04 -4.71 -6.09
C GLY A 10 -4.10 -5.83 -5.06
N LEU A 11 -5.13 -5.84 -4.20
CA LEU A 11 -5.32 -6.88 -3.19
C LEU A 11 -5.56 -8.25 -3.83
N ILE A 12 -6.51 -8.33 -4.74
CA ILE A 12 -6.87 -9.59 -5.42
C ILE A 12 -5.70 -10.09 -6.25
N GLY A 13 -5.07 -9.21 -7.04
CA GLY A 13 -3.94 -9.58 -7.89
C GLY A 13 -2.75 -10.12 -7.10
N THR A 14 -2.36 -9.44 -6.03
CA THR A 14 -1.24 -9.86 -5.19
C THR A 14 -1.54 -11.18 -4.47
N TRP A 15 -2.69 -11.28 -3.82
CA TRP A 15 -3.00 -12.46 -3.00
C TRP A 15 -3.39 -13.68 -3.81
N SER A 16 -3.87 -13.53 -5.04
CA SER A 16 -4.07 -14.71 -5.91
C SER A 16 -2.75 -15.44 -6.15
N PHE A 17 -1.64 -14.74 -6.32
CA PHE A 17 -0.31 -15.35 -6.43
C PHE A 17 0.23 -15.81 -5.07
N ASN A 18 0.07 -15.03 -4.01
CA ASN A 18 0.53 -15.41 -2.68
C ASN A 18 -0.12 -16.71 -2.19
N LEU A 19 -1.44 -16.85 -2.40
CA LEU A 19 -2.16 -18.07 -2.01
C LEU A 19 -1.87 -19.25 -2.94
N ALA A 20 -1.49 -19.00 -4.19
CA ALA A 20 -1.11 -20.04 -5.14
C ALA A 20 0.32 -20.56 -4.89
N PHE A 21 1.13 -19.86 -4.07
CA PHE A 21 2.47 -20.29 -3.76
C PHE A 21 2.43 -21.54 -2.88
N VAL A 22 3.06 -22.62 -3.36
CA VAL A 22 3.18 -23.89 -2.63
C VAL A 22 4.65 -24.11 -2.31
N PRO A 23 5.04 -24.09 -1.02
CA PRO A 23 6.42 -24.40 -0.67
C PRO A 23 6.74 -25.86 -0.95
N THR A 24 7.89 -26.09 -1.61
CA THR A 24 8.43 -27.44 -1.86
C THR A 24 9.85 -27.51 -1.34
N PRO A 25 10.34 -28.70 -0.91
CA PRO A 25 11.72 -28.83 -0.42
C PRO A 25 12.79 -28.51 -1.47
N GLU A 26 12.44 -28.60 -2.75
CA GLU A 26 13.38 -28.45 -3.87
C GLU A 26 13.36 -27.04 -4.48
N ALA A 27 12.37 -26.22 -4.14
CA ALA A 27 12.20 -24.86 -4.66
C ALA A 27 12.58 -23.83 -3.58
N PRO A 28 13.02 -22.62 -3.97
CA PRO A 28 13.25 -21.54 -3.02
C PRO A 28 11.98 -21.22 -2.22
N SER A 29 12.15 -20.82 -0.96
CA SER A 29 11.04 -20.29 -0.16
C SER A 29 10.50 -19.01 -0.79
N TYR A 30 9.34 -18.53 -0.32
CA TYR A 30 8.70 -17.31 -0.85
C TYR A 30 9.67 -16.12 -0.86
N PHE A 31 10.38 -15.88 0.25
CA PHE A 31 11.32 -14.76 0.35
C PHE A 31 12.65 -15.01 -0.38
N GLU A 32 13.12 -16.22 -0.40
CA GLU A 32 14.30 -16.59 -1.19
C GLU A 32 14.07 -16.39 -2.70
N GLY A 33 12.82 -16.66 -3.15
CA GLY A 33 12.39 -16.41 -4.53
C GLY A 33 12.54 -14.96 -4.97
N TRP A 34 12.48 -14.01 -4.03
CA TRP A 34 12.69 -12.59 -4.34
C TRP A 34 14.12 -12.32 -4.82
N TRP A 35 15.07 -13.13 -4.39
CA TRP A 35 16.52 -12.93 -4.64
C TRP A 35 17.13 -14.00 -5.52
N VAL A 36 16.32 -14.85 -6.14
CA VAL A 36 16.78 -16.04 -6.90
C VAL A 36 17.53 -15.67 -8.18
N ASN A 37 17.25 -14.52 -8.76
CA ASN A 37 17.94 -14.01 -9.95
C ASN A 37 17.90 -12.49 -10.00
N ALA A 38 18.62 -11.89 -10.96
CA ALA A 38 18.71 -10.44 -11.09
C ALA A 38 17.37 -9.78 -11.37
N ALA A 39 16.49 -10.42 -12.13
CA ALA A 39 15.18 -9.86 -12.48
C ALA A 39 14.26 -9.79 -11.23
N SER A 40 14.14 -10.88 -10.47
CA SER A 40 13.33 -10.88 -9.25
C SER A 40 13.92 -9.97 -8.18
N SER A 41 15.24 -9.90 -8.05
CA SER A 41 15.91 -8.98 -7.12
C SER A 41 15.63 -7.51 -7.47
N SER A 42 15.65 -7.17 -8.75
CA SER A 42 15.32 -5.81 -9.20
C SER A 42 13.89 -5.42 -8.81
N ILE A 43 12.94 -6.31 -9.06
CA ILE A 43 11.54 -6.09 -8.69
C ILE A 43 11.38 -5.97 -7.17
N ALA A 44 12.06 -6.83 -6.41
CA ALA A 44 12.02 -6.80 -4.94
C ALA A 44 12.55 -5.48 -4.38
N VAL A 45 13.68 -4.99 -4.87
CA VAL A 45 14.24 -3.70 -4.48
C VAL A 45 13.28 -2.56 -4.82
N ASP A 46 12.72 -2.57 -6.03
CA ASP A 46 11.77 -1.55 -6.48
C ASP A 46 10.54 -1.49 -5.55
N VAL A 47 9.95 -2.63 -5.25
CA VAL A 47 8.78 -2.71 -4.35
C VAL A 47 9.14 -2.25 -2.93
N ILE A 48 10.30 -2.63 -2.40
CA ILE A 48 10.72 -2.23 -1.06
C ILE A 48 10.94 -0.72 -0.99
N VAL A 49 11.62 -0.13 -1.96
CA VAL A 49 11.86 1.31 -2.00
C VAL A 49 10.55 2.08 -2.10
N VAL A 50 9.66 1.66 -2.99
CA VAL A 50 8.32 2.29 -3.16
C VAL A 50 7.51 2.16 -1.87
N ALA A 51 7.55 1.00 -1.21
CA ALA A 51 6.84 0.78 0.05
C ALA A 51 7.34 1.71 1.17
N VAL A 52 8.66 1.87 1.30
CA VAL A 52 9.25 2.79 2.30
C VAL A 52 8.84 4.23 2.02
N VAL A 53 8.97 4.68 0.79
CA VAL A 53 8.58 6.04 0.38
C VAL A 53 7.08 6.27 0.60
N ALA A 54 6.26 5.30 0.25
CA ALA A 54 4.80 5.38 0.46
C ALA A 54 4.44 5.48 1.95
N CYS A 55 5.11 4.71 2.81
CA CYS A 55 4.88 4.78 4.27
C CYS A 55 5.24 6.16 4.83
N ILE A 56 6.36 6.74 4.39
CA ILE A 56 6.74 8.11 4.76
C ILE A 56 5.66 9.09 4.29
N PHE A 57 5.21 8.96 3.05
CA PHE A 57 4.14 9.79 2.48
C PHE A 57 2.85 9.68 3.29
N PHE A 58 2.44 8.48 3.70
CA PHE A 58 1.23 8.28 4.50
C PHE A 58 1.25 9.13 5.77
N VAL A 59 2.34 9.06 6.51
CA VAL A 59 2.48 9.78 7.78
C VAL A 59 2.55 11.28 7.55
N VAL A 60 3.43 11.72 6.65
CA VAL A 60 3.63 13.14 6.35
C VAL A 60 2.33 13.79 5.86
N GLU A 61 1.65 13.15 4.93
CA GLU A 61 0.40 13.67 4.36
C GLU A 61 -0.74 13.67 5.37
N ALA A 62 -0.85 12.63 6.20
CA ALA A 62 -1.85 12.56 7.26
C ALA A 62 -1.65 13.68 8.29
N LEU A 63 -0.41 13.95 8.67
CA LEU A 63 -0.06 15.06 9.58
C LEU A 63 -0.37 16.41 8.92
N ARG A 64 -0.04 16.57 7.64
CA ARG A 64 -0.31 17.79 6.88
C ARG A 64 -1.81 18.09 6.82
N LEU A 65 -2.63 17.07 6.64
CA LEU A 65 -4.09 17.22 6.59
C LEU A 65 -4.73 17.42 7.97
N GLY A 66 -4.01 17.11 9.05
CA GLY A 66 -4.43 17.41 10.43
C GLY A 66 -5.64 16.63 10.91
N ARG A 67 -5.90 15.45 10.35
CA ARG A 67 -7.00 14.57 10.77
C ARG A 67 -6.45 13.41 11.58
N THR A 68 -6.81 13.35 12.86
CA THR A 68 -6.33 12.32 13.79
C THR A 68 -6.64 10.91 13.30
N TRP A 69 -7.86 10.67 12.80
CA TRP A 69 -8.23 9.35 12.29
C TRP A 69 -7.36 8.92 11.09
N LEU A 70 -6.98 9.89 10.24
CA LEU A 70 -6.13 9.62 9.09
C LEU A 70 -4.69 9.30 9.53
N VAL A 71 -4.19 9.97 10.57
CA VAL A 71 -2.87 9.68 11.14
C VAL A 71 -2.84 8.27 11.72
N VAL A 72 -3.85 7.88 12.49
CA VAL A 72 -3.96 6.52 13.05
C VAL A 72 -4.02 5.48 11.92
N THR A 73 -4.83 5.74 10.91
CA THR A 73 -4.93 4.87 9.73
C THR A 73 -3.59 4.76 9.01
N ALA A 74 -2.88 5.86 8.81
CA ALA A 74 -1.57 5.87 8.17
C ALA A 74 -0.57 4.97 8.92
N VAL A 75 -0.53 5.06 10.24
CA VAL A 75 0.34 4.23 11.08
C VAL A 75 -0.02 2.75 10.96
N ILE A 76 -1.31 2.41 10.93
CA ILE A 76 -1.78 1.04 10.75
C ILE A 76 -1.42 0.51 9.35
N LEU A 77 -1.48 1.35 8.32
CA LEU A 77 -1.16 0.95 6.95
C LEU A 77 0.32 0.63 6.73
N ILE A 78 1.22 1.12 7.58
CA ILE A 78 2.66 0.82 7.46
C ILE A 78 2.93 -0.69 7.52
N PRO A 79 2.57 -1.42 8.61
CA PRO A 79 2.79 -2.85 8.64
C PRO A 79 1.95 -3.60 7.60
N LEU A 80 0.76 -3.13 7.27
CA LEU A 80 -0.09 -3.75 6.24
C LEU A 80 0.52 -3.63 4.84
N SER A 81 1.31 -2.60 4.57
CA SER A 81 2.00 -2.45 3.27
C SER A 81 2.99 -3.58 3.04
N PHE A 82 3.62 -4.08 4.09
CA PHE A 82 4.57 -5.20 4.00
C PHE A 82 3.91 -6.56 4.19
N ALA A 83 2.89 -6.64 5.06
CA ALA A 83 2.21 -7.90 5.38
C ALA A 83 1.14 -8.30 4.36
N VAL A 84 0.39 -7.34 3.84
CA VAL A 84 -0.69 -7.59 2.87
C VAL A 84 -0.23 -7.25 1.46
N ALA A 85 -0.11 -5.99 1.11
CA ALA A 85 0.45 -5.52 -0.17
C ALA A 85 0.47 -4.00 -0.21
N ILE A 86 1.54 -3.43 -0.72
CA ILE A 86 1.61 -1.99 -1.03
C ILE A 86 0.60 -1.62 -2.13
N ALA A 87 0.34 -2.51 -3.06
CA ALA A 87 -0.65 -2.33 -4.12
C ALA A 87 -2.09 -2.18 -3.60
N PHE A 88 -2.36 -2.62 -2.38
CA PHE A 88 -3.64 -2.40 -1.70
C PHE A 88 -3.61 -1.14 -0.84
N THR A 89 -2.59 -0.98 0.02
CA THR A 89 -2.54 0.10 1.01
C THR A 89 -2.34 1.48 0.39
N PHE A 90 -1.53 1.59 -0.65
CA PHE A 90 -1.25 2.88 -1.29
C PHE A 90 -2.52 3.47 -1.94
N PRO A 91 -3.25 2.76 -2.83
CA PRO A 91 -4.49 3.30 -3.37
C PRO A 91 -5.57 3.53 -2.31
N LEU A 92 -5.63 2.67 -1.29
CA LEU A 92 -6.55 2.85 -0.17
C LEU A 92 -6.29 4.17 0.56
N PHE A 93 -5.02 4.46 0.88
CA PHE A 93 -4.65 5.73 1.51
C PHE A 93 -4.99 6.93 0.64
N LEU A 94 -4.72 6.85 -0.67
CA LEU A 94 -5.07 7.92 -1.61
C LEU A 94 -6.58 8.16 -1.65
N GLY A 95 -7.39 7.11 -1.59
CA GLY A 95 -8.84 7.22 -1.50
C GLY A 95 -9.31 7.92 -0.22
N LEU A 96 -8.73 7.55 0.92
CA LEU A 96 -9.02 8.18 2.22
C LEU A 96 -8.58 9.65 2.26
N ARG A 97 -7.43 9.95 1.68
CA ARG A 97 -6.94 11.31 1.51
C ARG A 97 -7.93 12.15 0.70
N GLU A 98 -8.43 11.59 -0.38
CA GLU A 98 -9.42 12.26 -1.25
C GLU A 98 -10.70 12.61 -0.51
N VAL A 99 -11.18 11.72 0.35
CA VAL A 99 -12.36 11.98 1.21
C VAL A 99 -12.11 13.20 2.11
N VAL A 100 -10.93 13.32 2.70
CA VAL A 100 -10.57 14.47 3.55
C VAL A 100 -10.53 15.77 2.74
N LEU A 101 -9.97 15.72 1.53
CA LEU A 101 -9.87 16.91 0.66
C LEU A 101 -11.26 17.38 0.20
N LEU A 102 -12.14 16.46 -0.16
CA LEU A 102 -13.51 16.77 -0.56
C LEU A 102 -14.31 17.37 0.60
N ASP A 103 -14.16 16.84 1.81
CA ASP A 103 -14.80 17.40 3.01
C ASP A 103 -14.36 18.84 3.27
N ARG A 104 -13.05 19.13 3.09
CA ARG A 104 -12.54 20.50 3.21
C ARG A 104 -13.11 21.45 2.17
N GLN A 105 -13.21 21.01 0.92
CA GLN A 105 -13.80 21.82 -0.15
C GLN A 105 -15.25 22.13 0.13
N SER A 106 -16.03 21.13 0.57
CA SER A 106 -17.44 21.29 0.94
C SER A 106 -17.62 22.31 2.07
N ARG A 107 -16.76 22.28 3.08
CA ARG A 107 -16.81 23.25 4.19
C ARG A 107 -16.48 24.67 3.74
N LYS A 108 -15.51 24.83 2.86
CA LYS A 108 -15.16 26.15 2.30
C LYS A 108 -16.29 26.73 1.45
N GLY A 109 -17.00 25.90 0.70
CA GLY A 109 -18.12 26.33 -0.12
C GLY A 109 -19.36 26.78 0.67
N ARG A 110 -19.44 26.43 1.97
CA ARG A 110 -20.55 26.85 2.87
C ARG A 110 -20.27 28.16 3.59
N LEU A 111 -19.06 28.64 3.53
CA LEU A 111 -18.66 29.93 4.12
C LEU A 111 -18.80 31.04 3.08
#